data_d164ffde9a093bb9acd59ec49510a812
#
_entry.id   d164ffde9a093bb9acd59ec49510a812
#
_cell.length_a   1.000
_cell.length_b   1.000
_cell.length_c   1.000
_cell.angle_alpha   90.00
_cell.angle_beta   90.00
_cell.angle_gamma   90.00
#
_symmetry.space_group_name_H-M   'P 1'
#
loop_
_entity.id
_entity.type
_entity.pdbx_description
1 polymer ?
#
loop_
_entity_poly.entity_id
_entity_poly.type
_entity_poly.pdbx_seq_one_letter_code
_entity_poly.pdbx_strand_id
1 'polypeptide(L)'
;MQHANPAQEHLPAHHTPVRLGATNMVEMVFPNQANHYGTLFGGNALKLLSQAAFLTASRFAPGHFVMAACKDVVFHRPVRLGQVLNMTGFVERVGHTSLTVVVSATVSEV
;
A
#
# COMPACT_ATOMS: atom_id res chain seq x y z
N MET A 1 -4.53 8.37 -15.04
CA MET A 1 -4.73 7.76 -14.46
C MET A 1 -4.75 7.73 -14.23
N GLN A 2 -4.94 7.51 -14.33
CA GLN A 2 -5.27 7.03 -13.75
C GLN A 2 -5.40 6.90 -13.66
N HIS A 3 -5.65 6.97 -14.13
CA HIS A 3 -6.12 6.31 -13.77
C HIS A 3 -6.41 6.12 -13.68
N ALA A 4 -6.63 6.36 -14.08
CA ALA A 4 -7.17 5.78 -13.86
C ALA A 4 -7.12 5.15 -13.95
N ASN A 5 -7.03 5.14 -13.53
CA ASN A 5 -6.96 3.83 -13.53
C ASN A 5 -7.98 3.30 -14.25
N PRO A 6 -7.85 2.77 -15.06
CA PRO A 6 -9.01 2.36 -15.74
C PRO A 6 -9.90 1.53 -14.90
N ALA A 7 -9.34 0.82 -14.00
CA ALA A 7 -10.17 -0.01 -13.21
C ALA A 7 -11.20 0.78 -12.52
N GLN A 8 -10.93 2.00 -12.16
CA GLN A 8 -11.91 2.70 -11.49
C GLN A 8 -12.84 3.44 -12.33
N GLU A 9 -12.63 3.49 -13.61
CA GLU A 9 -13.53 4.19 -14.44
C GLU A 9 -14.84 3.55 -14.63
N HIS A 10 -14.94 2.25 -14.46
CA HIS A 10 -16.24 1.62 -14.60
C HIS A 10 -16.82 1.20 -13.28
N LEU A 11 -16.39 1.81 -12.22
CA LEU A 11 -17.00 1.57 -10.95
C LEU A 11 -18.39 2.18 -10.92
N PRO A 12 -19.33 1.58 -10.23
CA PRO A 12 -20.65 2.18 -10.11
C PRO A 12 -20.56 3.53 -9.42
N ALA A 13 -21.51 4.36 -9.69
CA ALA A 13 -21.51 5.70 -9.13
C ALA A 13 -21.45 5.70 -7.61
N HIS A 14 -22.23 4.83 -6.99
CA HIS A 14 -22.22 4.80 -5.54
C HIS A 14 -20.93 4.22 -5.01
N HIS A 15 -20.12 3.71 -5.90
CA HIS A 15 -18.88 3.11 -5.53
C HIS A 15 -17.75 4.07 -5.88
N THR A 16 -18.01 5.33 -5.74
CA THR A 16 -17.03 6.34 -6.06
C THR A 16 -15.71 5.93 -5.52
N PRO A 17 -14.73 5.85 -6.35
CA PRO A 17 -13.42 5.43 -5.89
C PRO A 17 -12.89 6.46 -4.96
N VAL A 18 -12.60 6.04 -3.80
CA VAL A 18 -12.04 6.92 -2.84
C VAL A 18 -10.56 6.93 -3.06
N ARG A 19 -10.17 7.51 -4.17
CA ARG A 19 -8.77 7.65 -4.45
C ARG A 19 -8.26 9.02 -4.11
N LEU A 20 -9.16 9.82 -3.57
CA LEU A 20 -8.78 11.10 -3.05
C LEU A 20 -7.84 10.86 -1.89
N GLY A 21 -6.76 11.57 -1.87
CA GLY A 21 -5.82 11.39 -0.80
C GLY A 21 -4.95 10.17 -0.94
N ALA A 22 -4.84 9.62 -2.14
CA ALA A 22 -3.93 8.52 -2.38
C ALA A 22 -2.53 8.92 -1.93
N THR A 23 -1.86 8.00 -1.27
CA THR A 23 -0.54 8.24 -0.74
C THR A 23 0.45 7.33 -1.44
N ASN A 24 1.55 7.90 -1.87
CA ASN A 24 2.60 7.12 -2.52
C ASN A 24 3.82 7.05 -1.61
N MET A 25 4.40 5.87 -1.55
CA MET A 25 5.60 5.65 -0.77
C MET A 25 6.52 4.78 -1.59
N VAL A 26 7.78 5.15 -1.63
CA VAL A 26 8.77 4.46 -2.45
C VAL A 26 9.93 4.04 -1.57
N GLU A 27 10.31 2.77 -1.67
CA GLU A 27 11.40 2.23 -0.87
C GLU A 27 12.29 1.37 -1.73
N MET A 28 13.59 1.56 -1.61
CA MET A 28 14.55 0.69 -2.24
C MET A 28 14.90 -0.43 -1.27
N VAL A 29 15.09 -1.63 -1.78
CA VAL A 29 15.45 -2.76 -0.93
C VAL A 29 16.95 -2.74 -0.68
N PHE A 30 17.33 -2.50 0.56
CA PHE A 30 18.72 -2.50 0.98
C PHE A 30 19.11 -3.83 1.62
N PRO A 31 20.40 -4.12 1.74
CA PRO A 31 20.84 -5.43 2.27
C PRO A 31 20.27 -5.78 3.64
N ASN A 32 20.08 -4.81 4.50
CA ASN A 32 19.55 -5.10 5.83
C ASN A 32 18.07 -5.44 5.83
N GLN A 33 17.41 -5.32 4.70
CA GLN A 33 16.00 -5.67 4.56
C GLN A 33 15.82 -6.98 3.82
N ALA A 34 16.89 -7.52 3.28
CA ALA A 34 16.83 -8.71 2.45
C ALA A 34 17.17 -9.96 3.24
N ASN A 35 16.64 -11.08 2.74
CA ASN A 35 16.99 -12.39 3.29
C ASN A 35 18.26 -12.90 2.59
N HIS A 36 18.67 -14.12 2.91
CA HIS A 36 19.90 -14.67 2.33
C HIS A 36 19.78 -15.05 0.87
N TYR A 37 18.59 -14.93 0.28
CA TYR A 37 18.40 -15.13 -1.16
C TYR A 37 18.49 -13.81 -1.91
N GLY A 38 18.71 -12.71 -1.22
CA GLY A 38 18.79 -11.40 -1.88
C GLY A 38 17.43 -10.82 -2.24
N THR A 39 16.37 -11.23 -1.56
CA THR A 39 15.04 -10.68 -1.78
C THR A 39 14.51 -10.08 -0.48
N LEU A 40 13.59 -9.15 -0.62
CA LEU A 40 12.99 -8.47 0.52
C LEU A 40 12.33 -9.50 1.44
N PHE A 41 12.73 -9.48 2.70
CA PHE A 41 12.16 -10.39 3.69
C PHE A 41 10.68 -10.07 3.88
N GLY A 42 9.85 -11.13 3.94
CA GLY A 42 8.39 -10.94 4.03
C GLY A 42 7.95 -10.08 5.19
N GLY A 43 8.58 -10.22 6.34
CA GLY A 43 8.25 -9.38 7.49
C GLY A 43 8.55 -7.91 7.23
N ASN A 44 9.63 -7.62 6.51
CA ASN A 44 9.96 -6.25 6.16
C ASN A 44 8.98 -5.71 5.12
N ALA A 45 8.53 -6.55 4.21
CA ALA A 45 7.52 -6.14 3.24
C ALA A 45 6.22 -5.76 3.95
N LEU A 46 5.79 -6.57 4.90
CA LEU A 46 4.58 -6.27 5.67
C LEU A 46 4.74 -4.99 6.46
N LYS A 47 5.91 -4.76 7.01
CA LYS A 47 6.18 -3.54 7.75
C LYS A 47 6.03 -2.32 6.84
N LEU A 48 6.58 -2.39 5.65
CA LEU A 48 6.50 -1.27 4.70
C LEU A 48 5.06 -1.03 4.25
N LEU A 49 4.32 -2.09 3.97
CA LEU A 49 2.92 -1.96 3.59
C LEU A 49 2.10 -1.38 4.74
N SER A 50 2.39 -1.77 5.96
CA SER A 50 1.71 -1.23 7.14
C SER A 50 2.01 0.25 7.32
N GLN A 51 3.24 0.65 7.06
CA GLN A 51 3.61 2.06 7.15
C GLN A 51 2.86 2.88 6.09
N ALA A 52 2.73 2.34 4.89
CA ALA A 52 1.99 3.01 3.84
C ALA A 52 0.52 3.14 4.20
N ALA A 53 -0.05 2.11 4.80
CA ALA A 53 -1.45 2.15 5.23
C ALA A 53 -1.65 3.18 6.35
N PHE A 54 -0.74 3.21 7.31
CA PHE A 54 -0.82 4.15 8.40
C PHE A 54 -0.71 5.60 7.89
N LEU A 55 0.22 5.83 7.00
CA LEU A 55 0.41 7.16 6.44
C LEU A 55 -0.84 7.60 5.67
N THR A 56 -1.43 6.67 4.90
CA THR A 56 -2.63 6.95 4.15
C THR A 56 -3.78 7.33 5.08
N ALA A 57 -3.99 6.55 6.13
CA ALA A 57 -5.05 6.84 7.08
C ALA A 57 -4.82 8.19 7.77
N SER A 58 -3.59 8.44 8.18
CA SER A 58 -3.26 9.67 8.90
C SER A 58 -3.44 10.91 8.05
N ARG A 59 -3.21 10.80 6.75
CA ARG A 59 -3.41 11.92 5.85
C ARG A 59 -4.87 12.12 5.47
N PHE A 60 -5.65 11.06 5.59
CA PHE A 60 -7.05 11.12 5.21
C PHE A 60 -7.89 11.83 6.27
N ALA A 61 -7.61 11.58 7.54
CA ALA A 61 -8.43 12.12 8.63
C ALA A 61 -7.59 12.29 9.88
N PRO A 62 -7.96 13.23 10.75
CA PRO A 62 -7.25 13.39 12.02
C PRO A 62 -7.56 12.22 12.95
N GLY A 63 -6.69 12.00 13.90
CA GLY A 63 -6.90 10.99 14.91
C GLY A 63 -5.70 10.09 15.08
N HIS A 64 -5.83 9.14 15.96
CA HIS A 64 -4.80 8.15 16.20
C HIS A 64 -5.26 6.83 15.63
N PHE A 65 -4.48 6.30 14.72
CA PHE A 65 -4.83 5.07 14.04
C PHE A 65 -3.93 3.93 14.46
N VAL A 66 -4.52 2.78 14.68
CA VAL A 66 -3.78 1.56 14.90
C VAL A 66 -4.35 0.50 13.97
N MET A 67 -3.50 -0.43 13.57
CA MET A 67 -3.96 -1.50 12.70
C MET A 67 -4.68 -2.54 13.54
N ALA A 68 -5.94 -2.77 13.23
CA ALA A 68 -6.73 -3.78 13.92
C ALA A 68 -6.65 -5.13 13.21
N ALA A 69 -6.53 -5.11 11.89
CA ALA A 69 -6.46 -6.33 11.12
C ALA A 69 -5.80 -6.06 9.78
N CYS A 70 -5.18 -7.09 9.24
CA CYS A 70 -4.59 -7.05 7.91
C CYS A 70 -5.03 -8.32 7.20
N LYS A 71 -5.63 -8.18 6.03
CA LYS A 71 -6.11 -9.33 5.28
C LYS A 71 -5.68 -9.25 3.84
N ASP A 72 -5.81 -10.37 3.16
CA ASP A 72 -5.63 -10.45 1.72
C ASP A 72 -4.28 -9.93 1.25
N VAL A 73 -3.25 -10.28 2.00
CA VAL A 73 -1.91 -9.92 1.60
C VAL A 73 -1.39 -10.96 0.63
N VAL A 74 -1.10 -10.53 -0.59
CA VAL A 74 -0.65 -11.43 -1.63
C VAL A 74 0.65 -10.89 -2.23
N PHE A 75 1.67 -11.75 -2.27
CA PHE A 75 2.93 -11.41 -2.89
C PHE A 75 3.07 -12.24 -4.16
N HIS A 76 3.00 -11.57 -5.30
CA HIS A 76 3.05 -12.28 -6.58
C HIS A 76 4.44 -12.70 -6.97
N ARG A 77 5.44 -11.97 -6.54
CA ARG A 77 6.82 -12.32 -6.80
C ARG A 77 7.74 -11.59 -5.82
N PRO A 78 8.93 -12.11 -5.62
CA PRO A 78 9.86 -11.48 -4.69
C PRO A 78 10.39 -10.16 -5.22
N VAL A 79 10.72 -9.27 -4.30
CA VAL A 79 11.37 -8.01 -4.61
C VAL A 79 12.86 -8.21 -4.33
N ARG A 80 13.67 -7.91 -5.30
CA ARG A 80 15.10 -8.18 -5.18
C ARG A 80 15.86 -7.03 -4.58
N LEU A 81 16.99 -7.36 -4.01
CA LEU A 81 17.92 -6.36 -3.52
C LEU A 81 18.21 -5.34 -4.61
N GLY A 82 18.13 -4.08 -4.27
CA GLY A 82 18.37 -2.99 -5.22
C GLY A 82 17.17 -2.57 -6.04
N GLN A 83 16.10 -3.35 -6.03
CA GLN A 83 14.88 -2.93 -6.70
C GLN A 83 14.09 -1.96 -5.84
N VAL A 84 13.14 -1.30 -6.44
CA VAL A 84 12.33 -0.30 -5.78
C VAL A 84 10.91 -0.81 -5.65
N LEU A 85 10.39 -0.70 -4.44
CA LEU A 85 9.01 -1.04 -4.16
C LEU A 85 8.20 0.25 -4.14
N ASN A 86 7.25 0.36 -5.05
CA ASN A 86 6.38 1.53 -5.15
C ASN A 86 5.04 1.16 -4.56
N MET A 87 4.63 1.85 -3.51
CA MET A 87 3.40 1.55 -2.81
C MET A 87 2.43 2.70 -2.93
N THR A 88 1.17 2.38 -3.18
CA THR A 88 0.12 3.37 -3.25
C THR A 88 -0.99 2.93 -2.31
N GLY A 89 -1.33 3.80 -1.37
CA GLY A 89 -2.40 3.54 -0.44
C GLY A 89 -3.56 4.48 -0.68
N PHE A 90 -4.76 3.98 -0.51
CA PHE A 90 -5.94 4.82 -0.58
C PHE A 90 -7.01 4.27 0.34
N VAL A 91 -7.88 5.16 0.81
CA VAL A 91 -8.97 4.76 1.68
C VAL A 91 -10.07 4.17 0.83
N GLU A 92 -10.44 2.94 1.13
CA GLU A 92 -11.48 2.24 0.40
C GLU A 92 -12.85 2.43 1.05
N ARG A 93 -12.86 2.45 2.36
CA ARG A 93 -14.12 2.55 3.08
C ARG A 93 -13.92 3.25 4.41
N VAL A 94 -14.90 4.06 4.76
CA VAL A 94 -14.92 4.75 6.05
C VAL A 94 -16.04 4.16 6.87
N GLY A 95 -15.71 3.61 8.01
CA GLY A 95 -16.68 3.10 8.96
C GLY A 95 -16.93 4.13 10.04
N HIS A 96 -17.69 3.72 11.03
CA HIS A 96 -18.02 4.61 12.13
C HIS A 96 -16.80 4.95 12.98
N THR A 97 -16.01 3.94 13.29
CA THR A 97 -14.80 4.14 14.10
C THR A 97 -13.59 3.52 13.44
N SER A 98 -13.66 3.28 12.14
CA SER A 98 -12.57 2.59 11.43
C SER A 98 -12.47 3.07 10.01
N LEU A 99 -11.31 2.82 9.43
CA LEU A 99 -11.04 3.03 8.01
C LEU A 99 -10.52 1.73 7.44
N THR A 100 -10.88 1.46 6.20
CA THR A 100 -10.26 0.39 5.45
C THR A 100 -9.35 1.03 4.41
N VAL A 101 -8.08 0.67 4.45
CA VAL A 101 -7.09 1.19 3.54
C VAL A 101 -6.59 0.05 2.68
N VAL A 102 -6.49 0.31 1.40
CA VAL A 102 -5.93 -0.65 0.45
C VAL A 102 -4.57 -0.13 0.02
N VAL A 103 -3.58 -0.98 0.07
CA VAL A 103 -2.24 -0.65 -0.41
C VAL A 103 -1.90 -1.60 -1.53
N SER A 104 -1.55 -1.05 -2.68
CA SER A 104 -1.04 -1.84 -3.79
C SER A 104 0.42 -1.49 -3.98
N ALA A 105 1.18 -2.44 -4.50
CA ALA A 105 2.59 -2.25 -4.66
C ALA A 105 3.06 -2.80 -5.99
N THR A 106 3.98 -2.09 -6.60
CA THR A 106 4.64 -2.55 -7.83
C THR A 106 6.14 -2.45 -7.63
N VAL A 107 6.86 -3.22 -8.42
CA VAL A 107 8.31 -3.27 -8.33
C VAL A 107 8.89 -2.66 -9.59
N SER A 108 9.91 -1.85 -9.44
CA SER A 108 10.60 -1.29 -10.59
C SER A 108 12.10 -1.35 -10.38
N GLU A 109 12.82 -1.22 -11.46
CA GLU A 109 14.27 -1.11 -11.40
C GLU A 109 14.64 0.34 -11.13
N VAL A 110 15.81 0.51 -10.62
CA VAL A 110 16.31 1.86 -10.33
C VAL A 110 16.66 2.60 -11.61
#